data_d6b0c49361537942392459a559261c48
#
_entry.id   d6b0c49361537942392459a559261c48
#
_cell.length_a   1.000
_cell.length_b   1.000
_cell.length_c   1.000
_cell.angle_alpha   90.00
_cell.angle_beta   90.00
_cell.angle_gamma   90.00
#
_symmetry.space_group_name_H-M   'P 1'
#
loop_
_entity.id
_entity.type
_entity.pdbx_description
1 polymer ?
#
loop_
_entity_poly.entity_id
_entity_poly.type
_entity_poly.pdbx_seq_one_letter_code
_entity_poly.pdbx_strand_id
1 'polypeptide(L)'
;MGDSNTKDKVLWYDEAVALQQDGELAKAIREIKALLEVYPDYGLAWLALAVFSQEKGDEETTLDAMQKACEIEQDDPFYFTAFSSLAIKCGNHERAEDALMKAQELRFASQLKKMNELRKKELAEREKNAENSDISENESEKDAKTQDEEQN
;
A
#
# COMPACT_ATOMS: atom_id res chain seq x y z
N MET A 1 -6.20 31.89 12.83
CA MET A 1 -7.60 31.46 12.95
C MET A 1 -7.83 30.39 11.90
N GLY A 2 -7.97 29.14 12.32
CA GLY A 2 -8.15 28.03 11.39
C GLY A 2 -9.47 28.16 10.66
N ASP A 3 -9.42 28.00 9.34
CA ASP A 3 -10.59 27.92 8.48
C ASP A 3 -11.43 26.70 8.85
N SER A 4 -12.38 26.90 9.77
CA SER A 4 -13.34 25.89 10.24
C SER A 4 -14.32 25.45 9.15
N ASN A 5 -14.08 25.77 7.88
CA ASN A 5 -14.99 25.53 6.77
C ASN A 5 -14.39 24.70 5.62
N THR A 6 -13.23 24.07 5.87
CA THR A 6 -12.69 23.12 4.88
C THR A 6 -13.40 21.79 5.08
N LYS A 7 -14.23 21.43 4.11
CA LYS A 7 -14.94 20.14 4.10
C LYS A 7 -13.93 19.00 4.26
N ASP A 8 -14.21 18.07 5.16
CA ASP A 8 -13.37 16.89 5.35
C ASP A 8 -13.22 16.11 4.04
N LYS A 9 -11.96 15.79 3.67
CA LYS A 9 -11.66 15.16 2.38
C LYS A 9 -12.31 13.79 2.20
N VAL A 10 -12.43 13.01 3.29
CA VAL A 10 -13.03 11.66 3.26
C VAL A 10 -14.54 11.78 3.04
N LEU A 11 -15.19 12.64 3.82
CA LEU A 11 -16.63 12.88 3.67
C LEU A 11 -16.96 13.43 2.27
N TRP A 12 -16.16 14.34 1.76
CA TRP A 12 -16.35 14.90 0.42
C TRP A 12 -16.20 13.84 -0.68
N TYR A 13 -15.20 12.97 -0.53
CA TYR A 13 -15.00 11.82 -1.41
C TYR A 13 -16.21 10.88 -1.38
N ASP A 14 -16.69 10.52 -0.20
CA ASP A 14 -17.84 9.62 -0.04
C ASP A 14 -19.12 10.19 -0.66
N GLU A 15 -19.36 11.50 -0.51
CA GLU A 15 -20.49 12.19 -1.16
C GLU A 15 -20.37 12.16 -2.69
N ALA A 16 -19.17 12.34 -3.25
CA ALA A 16 -18.95 12.25 -4.68
C ALA A 16 -19.18 10.82 -5.22
N VAL A 17 -18.76 9.81 -4.47
CA VAL A 17 -19.01 8.40 -4.79
C VAL A 17 -20.52 8.10 -4.72
N ALA A 18 -21.23 8.62 -3.73
CA ALA A 18 -22.69 8.48 -3.64
C ALA A 18 -23.40 9.09 -4.85
N LEU A 19 -22.98 10.26 -5.30
CA LEU A 19 -23.52 10.88 -6.53
C LEU A 19 -23.33 10.01 -7.77
N GLN A 20 -22.17 9.37 -7.91
CA GLN A 20 -21.92 8.43 -9.01
C GLN A 20 -22.84 7.20 -8.92
N GLN A 21 -23.03 6.64 -7.72
CA GLN A 21 -23.93 5.50 -7.50
C GLN A 21 -25.39 5.83 -7.80
N ASP A 22 -25.82 7.07 -7.55
CA ASP A 22 -27.16 7.58 -7.87
C ASP A 22 -27.34 7.94 -9.37
N GLY A 23 -26.31 7.71 -10.19
CA GLY A 23 -26.32 8.00 -11.62
C GLY A 23 -26.03 9.46 -11.98
N GLU A 24 -25.67 10.28 -11.01
CA GLU A 24 -25.35 11.71 -11.18
C GLU A 24 -23.86 11.90 -11.53
N LEU A 25 -23.38 11.16 -12.54
CA LEU A 25 -21.97 11.07 -12.92
C LEU A 25 -21.31 12.44 -13.17
N ALA A 26 -22.01 13.36 -13.86
CA ALA A 26 -21.48 14.70 -14.14
C ALA A 26 -21.27 15.52 -12.86
N LYS A 27 -22.15 15.37 -11.88
CA LYS A 27 -21.99 16.03 -10.56
C LYS A 27 -20.88 15.38 -9.76
N ALA A 28 -20.78 14.05 -9.76
CA ALA A 28 -19.71 13.31 -9.11
C ALA A 28 -18.32 13.76 -9.61
N ILE A 29 -18.14 13.89 -10.92
CA ILE A 29 -16.89 14.38 -11.52
C ILE A 29 -16.58 15.81 -11.08
N ARG A 30 -17.57 16.70 -11.03
CA ARG A 30 -17.36 18.08 -10.55
C ARG A 30 -16.94 18.14 -9.09
N GLU A 31 -17.57 17.32 -8.24
CA GLU A 31 -17.21 17.26 -6.81
C GLU A 31 -15.81 16.69 -6.60
N ILE A 32 -15.40 15.65 -7.34
CA ILE A 32 -14.02 15.12 -7.28
C ILE A 32 -13.01 16.15 -7.78
N LYS A 33 -13.30 16.89 -8.85
CA LYS A 33 -12.41 17.96 -9.34
C LYS A 33 -12.27 19.07 -8.31
N ALA A 34 -13.36 19.50 -7.68
CA ALA A 34 -13.33 20.51 -6.62
C ALA A 34 -12.55 20.03 -5.38
N LEU A 35 -12.71 18.76 -5.01
CA LEU A 35 -11.91 18.12 -3.94
C LEU A 35 -10.42 18.15 -4.27
N LEU A 36 -10.02 17.84 -5.51
CA LEU A 36 -8.62 17.84 -5.94
C LEU A 36 -8.00 19.23 -6.06
N GLU A 37 -8.80 20.29 -6.22
CA GLU A 37 -8.31 21.67 -6.12
C GLU A 37 -7.86 22.01 -4.68
N VAL A 38 -8.53 21.45 -3.68
CA VAL A 38 -8.20 21.65 -2.25
C VAL A 38 -7.16 20.64 -1.77
N TYR A 39 -7.25 19.39 -2.21
CA TYR A 39 -6.38 18.27 -1.81
C TYR A 39 -5.74 17.61 -3.04
N PRO A 40 -4.75 18.27 -3.69
CA PRO A 40 -4.16 17.79 -4.95
C PRO A 40 -3.32 16.52 -4.79
N ASP A 41 -2.94 16.16 -3.57
CA ASP A 41 -2.17 14.96 -3.20
C ASP A 41 -3.03 13.78 -2.74
N TYR A 42 -4.35 13.87 -2.90
CA TYR A 42 -5.26 12.79 -2.53
C TYR A 42 -5.37 11.74 -3.65
N GLY A 43 -4.49 10.73 -3.63
CA GLY A 43 -4.39 9.69 -4.67
C GLY A 43 -5.71 8.96 -4.95
N LEU A 44 -6.50 8.67 -3.90
CA LEU A 44 -7.81 8.02 -4.05
C LEU A 44 -8.82 8.88 -4.83
N ALA A 45 -8.77 10.21 -4.68
CA ALA A 45 -9.63 11.11 -5.47
C ALA A 45 -9.20 11.16 -6.95
N TRP A 46 -7.91 11.08 -7.25
CA TRP A 46 -7.43 10.93 -8.63
C TRP A 46 -7.89 9.62 -9.26
N LEU A 47 -7.86 8.51 -8.51
CA LEU A 47 -8.39 7.23 -8.95
C LEU A 47 -9.90 7.32 -9.23
N ALA A 48 -10.68 7.96 -8.34
CA ALA A 48 -12.12 8.16 -8.57
C ALA A 48 -12.38 9.00 -9.82
N LEU A 49 -11.61 10.08 -10.04
CA LEU A 49 -11.71 10.89 -11.25
C LEU A 49 -11.48 10.05 -12.52
N ALA A 50 -10.47 9.16 -12.48
CA ALA A 50 -10.18 8.26 -13.59
C ALA A 50 -11.34 7.30 -13.87
N VAL A 51 -11.87 6.66 -12.83
CA VAL A 51 -13.01 5.72 -12.96
C VAL A 51 -14.24 6.41 -13.51
N PHE A 52 -14.61 7.57 -12.96
CA PHE A 52 -15.79 8.34 -13.41
C PHE A 52 -15.62 8.88 -14.82
N SER A 53 -14.40 9.30 -15.20
CA SER A 53 -14.10 9.75 -16.56
C SER A 53 -14.18 8.61 -17.57
N GLN A 54 -13.74 7.42 -17.19
CA GLN A 54 -13.85 6.22 -18.03
C GLN A 54 -15.33 5.84 -18.25
N GLU A 55 -16.16 5.91 -17.22
CA GLU A 55 -17.60 5.68 -17.37
C GLU A 55 -18.27 6.71 -18.31
N LYS A 56 -17.78 7.94 -18.30
CA LYS A 56 -18.22 9.00 -19.21
C LYS A 56 -17.69 8.83 -20.64
N GLY A 57 -16.66 8.01 -20.85
CA GLY A 57 -15.99 7.83 -22.12
C GLY A 57 -14.90 8.86 -22.42
N ASP A 58 -14.41 9.58 -21.40
CA ASP A 58 -13.29 10.52 -21.48
C ASP A 58 -11.98 9.79 -21.21
N GLU A 59 -11.39 9.22 -22.25
CA GLU A 59 -10.18 8.41 -22.19
C GLU A 59 -8.95 9.23 -21.77
N GLU A 60 -8.84 10.47 -22.25
CA GLU A 60 -7.71 11.36 -21.94
C GLU A 60 -7.67 11.68 -20.46
N THR A 61 -8.77 12.16 -19.88
CA THR A 61 -8.85 12.44 -18.45
C THR A 61 -8.65 11.18 -17.61
N THR A 62 -9.12 10.01 -18.07
CA THR A 62 -8.94 8.73 -17.40
C THR A 62 -7.45 8.40 -17.25
N LEU A 63 -6.69 8.46 -18.32
CA LEU A 63 -5.26 8.12 -18.33
C LEU A 63 -4.43 9.15 -17.55
N ASP A 64 -4.73 10.43 -17.69
CA ASP A 64 -4.02 11.50 -16.99
C ASP A 64 -4.28 11.45 -15.48
N ALA A 65 -5.52 11.21 -15.06
CA ALA A 65 -5.86 11.06 -13.64
C ALA A 65 -5.19 9.82 -13.02
N MET A 66 -5.13 8.70 -13.74
CA MET A 66 -4.41 7.51 -13.25
C MET A 66 -2.91 7.73 -13.17
N GLN A 67 -2.32 8.45 -14.11
CA GLN A 67 -0.93 8.83 -14.03
C GLN A 67 -0.64 9.63 -12.75
N LYS A 68 -1.48 10.62 -12.44
CA LYS A 68 -1.38 11.40 -11.20
C LYS A 68 -1.54 10.55 -9.94
N ALA A 69 -2.51 9.64 -9.90
CA ALA A 69 -2.70 8.72 -8.80
C ALA A 69 -1.46 7.86 -8.54
N CYS A 70 -0.85 7.31 -9.60
CA CYS A 70 0.37 6.52 -9.50
C CYS A 70 1.61 7.34 -9.10
N GLU A 71 1.71 8.61 -9.50
CA GLU A 71 2.78 9.51 -9.07
C GLU A 71 2.72 9.84 -7.58
N ILE A 72 1.51 9.91 -7.02
CA ILE A 72 1.28 10.14 -5.58
C ILE A 72 1.52 8.87 -4.78
N GLU A 73 0.95 7.75 -5.20
CA GLU A 73 0.99 6.46 -4.52
C GLU A 73 2.00 5.50 -5.18
N GLN A 74 3.26 5.96 -5.28
CA GLN A 74 4.34 5.31 -6.04
C GLN A 74 4.69 3.90 -5.57
N ASP A 75 4.47 3.59 -4.31
CA ASP A 75 4.87 2.33 -3.68
C ASP A 75 3.71 1.34 -3.52
N ASP A 76 2.49 1.74 -3.91
CA ASP A 76 1.31 0.89 -3.81
C ASP A 76 0.97 0.24 -5.15
N PRO A 77 1.17 -1.09 -5.29
CA PRO A 77 0.88 -1.82 -6.53
C PRO A 77 -0.61 -1.79 -6.92
N PHE A 78 -1.51 -1.46 -6.00
CA PHE A 78 -2.94 -1.33 -6.28
C PHE A 78 -3.24 -0.28 -7.35
N TYR A 79 -2.63 0.91 -7.25
CA TYR A 79 -2.83 1.99 -8.21
C TYR A 79 -2.32 1.64 -9.61
N PHE A 80 -1.19 0.97 -9.71
CA PHE A 80 -0.65 0.51 -11.00
C PHE A 80 -1.50 -0.61 -11.62
N THR A 81 -2.06 -1.49 -10.80
CA THR A 81 -3.02 -2.51 -11.28
C THR A 81 -4.32 -1.87 -11.78
N ALA A 82 -4.83 -0.86 -11.07
CA ALA A 82 -6.00 -0.09 -11.50
C ALA A 82 -5.71 0.67 -12.80
N PHE A 83 -4.50 1.26 -12.93
CA PHE A 83 -4.09 1.93 -14.15
C PHE A 83 -4.07 0.96 -15.35
N SER A 84 -3.44 -0.20 -15.22
CA SER A 84 -3.44 -1.22 -16.26
C SER A 84 -4.87 -1.59 -16.71
N SER A 85 -5.75 -1.83 -15.76
CA SER A 85 -7.15 -2.17 -16.05
C SER A 85 -7.90 -1.06 -16.80
N LEU A 86 -7.76 0.19 -16.37
CA LEU A 86 -8.41 1.34 -17.03
C LEU A 86 -7.78 1.63 -18.39
N ALA A 87 -6.46 1.50 -18.54
CA ALA A 87 -5.76 1.68 -19.82
C ALA A 87 -6.22 0.65 -20.87
N ILE A 88 -6.46 -0.62 -20.46
CA ILE A 88 -7.06 -1.64 -21.34
C ILE A 88 -8.46 -1.20 -21.80
N LYS A 89 -9.29 -0.71 -20.90
CA LYS A 89 -10.65 -0.21 -21.25
C LYS A 89 -10.62 0.98 -22.21
N CYS A 90 -9.58 1.81 -22.12
CA CYS A 90 -9.32 2.91 -23.06
C CYS A 90 -8.61 2.46 -24.36
N GLY A 91 -8.31 1.17 -24.52
CA GLY A 91 -7.59 0.66 -25.70
C GLY A 91 -6.08 0.99 -25.73
N ASN A 92 -5.55 1.53 -24.64
CA ASN A 92 -4.13 1.88 -24.54
C ASN A 92 -3.33 0.74 -23.95
N HIS A 93 -2.96 -0.23 -24.79
CA HIS A 93 -2.26 -1.45 -24.37
C HIS A 93 -0.83 -1.18 -23.89
N GLU A 94 -0.12 -0.22 -24.46
CA GLU A 94 1.24 0.15 -24.06
C GLU A 94 1.28 0.62 -22.60
N ARG A 95 0.45 1.61 -22.25
CA ARG A 95 0.37 2.08 -20.85
C ARG A 95 -0.15 1.01 -19.90
N ALA A 96 -1.00 0.11 -20.37
CA ALA A 96 -1.50 -1.01 -19.59
C ALA A 96 -0.39 -2.00 -19.22
N GLU A 97 0.48 -2.34 -20.17
CA GLU A 97 1.62 -3.23 -19.95
C GLU A 97 2.64 -2.60 -19.01
N ASP A 98 3.01 -1.34 -19.23
CA ASP A 98 3.94 -0.60 -18.36
C ASP A 98 3.45 -0.55 -16.91
N ALA A 99 2.17 -0.23 -16.70
CA ALA A 99 1.57 -0.19 -15.38
C ALA A 99 1.54 -1.59 -14.73
N LEU A 100 1.24 -2.63 -15.50
CA LEU A 100 1.23 -4.00 -14.99
C LEU A 100 2.64 -4.46 -14.56
N MET A 101 3.65 -4.16 -15.36
CA MET A 101 5.05 -4.45 -15.01
C MET A 101 5.45 -3.76 -13.71
N LYS A 102 5.08 -2.49 -13.56
CA LYS A 102 5.37 -1.75 -12.32
C LYS A 102 4.66 -2.33 -11.10
N ALA A 103 3.41 -2.74 -11.25
CA ALA A 103 2.68 -3.41 -10.18
C ALA A 103 3.35 -4.74 -9.76
N GLN A 104 3.84 -5.52 -10.72
CA GLN A 104 4.54 -6.78 -10.44
C GLN A 104 5.89 -6.54 -9.74
N GLU A 105 6.66 -5.55 -10.20
CA GLU A 105 7.91 -5.14 -9.57
C GLU A 105 7.72 -4.78 -8.09
N LEU A 106 6.71 -3.94 -7.79
CA LEU A 106 6.39 -3.53 -6.42
C LEU A 106 5.96 -4.70 -5.54
N ARG A 107 5.16 -5.62 -6.08
CA ARG A 107 4.76 -6.84 -5.36
C ARG A 107 5.95 -7.73 -5.04
N PHE A 108 6.83 -7.93 -6.01
CA PHE A 108 8.04 -8.72 -5.82
C PHE A 108 8.97 -8.10 -4.76
N ALA A 109 9.21 -6.80 -4.85
CA ALA A 109 9.99 -6.06 -3.85
C ALA A 109 9.41 -6.18 -2.43
N SER A 110 8.09 -6.08 -2.30
CA SER A 110 7.38 -6.26 -1.02
C SER A 110 7.53 -7.69 -0.48
N GLN A 111 7.42 -8.71 -1.33
CA GLN A 111 7.61 -10.11 -0.93
C GLN A 111 9.05 -10.37 -0.48
N LEU A 112 10.03 -9.85 -1.21
CA LEU A 112 11.45 -9.97 -0.86
C LEU A 112 11.76 -9.32 0.48
N LYS A 113 11.21 -8.14 0.74
CA LYS A 113 11.33 -7.45 2.02
C LYS A 113 10.77 -8.30 3.17
N LYS A 114 9.58 -8.84 3.01
CA LYS A 114 8.95 -9.73 4.02
C LYS A 114 9.79 -10.97 4.29
N MET A 115 10.30 -11.61 3.25
CA MET A 115 11.18 -12.77 3.37
C MET A 115 12.46 -12.45 4.17
N ASN A 116 13.09 -11.33 3.86
CA ASN A 116 14.29 -10.88 4.56
C ASN A 116 14.02 -10.56 6.03
N GLU A 117 12.88 -9.96 6.36
CA GLU A 117 12.47 -9.70 7.74
C GLU A 117 12.21 -10.99 8.52
N LEU A 118 11.54 -11.97 7.92
CA LEU A 118 11.33 -13.29 8.52
C LEU A 118 12.66 -14.01 8.78
N ARG A 119 13.56 -14.01 7.81
CA ARG A 119 14.89 -14.61 7.95
C ARG A 119 15.70 -13.97 9.07
N LYS A 120 15.65 -12.65 9.22
CA LYS A 120 16.29 -11.95 10.34
C LYS A 120 15.73 -12.36 11.70
N LYS A 121 14.40 -12.52 11.79
CA LYS A 121 13.74 -12.99 13.02
C LYS A 121 14.16 -14.42 13.37
N GLU A 122 14.16 -15.33 12.40
CA GLU A 122 14.59 -16.72 12.61
C GLU A 122 16.04 -16.81 13.07
N LEU A 123 16.94 -16.02 12.49
CA LEU A 123 18.34 -15.97 12.92
C LEU A 123 18.48 -15.47 14.37
N ALA A 124 17.76 -14.40 14.72
CA ALA A 124 17.78 -13.85 16.07
C ALA A 124 17.22 -14.84 17.11
N GLU A 125 16.19 -15.62 16.76
CA GLU A 125 15.66 -16.69 17.63
C GLU A 125 16.64 -17.83 17.80
N ARG A 126 17.34 -18.24 16.74
CA ARG A 126 18.39 -19.28 16.81
C ARG A 126 19.57 -18.84 17.72
N GLU A 127 20.00 -17.59 17.61
CA GLU A 127 21.05 -17.03 18.46
C GLU A 127 20.64 -17.03 19.94
N LYS A 128 19.42 -16.59 20.26
CA LYS A 128 18.87 -16.63 21.64
C LYS A 128 18.78 -18.05 22.20
N ASN A 129 18.35 -19.01 21.38
CA ASN A 129 18.26 -20.40 21.79
C ASN A 129 19.63 -21.03 22.00
N ALA A 130 20.62 -20.67 21.19
CA ALA A 130 22.02 -21.11 21.38
C ALA A 130 22.61 -20.56 22.69
N GLU A 131 22.42 -19.27 23.00
CA GLU A 131 22.87 -18.66 24.27
C GLU A 131 22.21 -19.32 25.48
N ASN A 132 20.89 -19.61 25.42
CA ASN A 132 20.17 -20.27 26.50
C ASN A 132 20.64 -21.73 26.72
N SER A 133 21.01 -22.46 25.67
CA SER A 133 21.54 -23.83 25.82
C SER A 133 22.93 -23.83 26.44
N ASP A 134 23.82 -22.89 26.13
CA ASP A 134 25.12 -22.74 26.72
C ASP A 134 25.03 -22.40 28.22
N ILE A 135 24.06 -21.59 28.64
CA ILE A 135 23.81 -21.24 30.03
C ILE A 135 23.36 -22.49 30.83
N SER A 136 22.46 -23.30 30.26
CA SER A 136 21.97 -24.51 30.93
C SER A 136 23.02 -25.60 31.08
N GLU A 137 23.94 -25.77 30.13
CA GLU A 137 25.07 -26.69 30.21
C GLU A 137 26.09 -26.22 31.29
N ASN A 138 26.37 -24.94 31.39
CA ASN A 138 27.26 -24.38 32.44
C ASN A 138 26.67 -24.51 33.85
N GLU A 139 25.38 -24.40 34.04
CA GLU A 139 24.71 -24.60 35.33
C GLU A 139 24.74 -26.08 35.76
N SER A 140 24.54 -27.04 34.83
CA SER A 140 24.60 -28.47 35.13
C SER A 140 26.00 -28.96 35.45
N GLU A 141 27.08 -28.40 34.88
CA GLU A 141 28.45 -28.69 35.21
C GLU A 141 28.84 -28.13 36.59
N LYS A 142 28.31 -26.99 37.01
CA LYS A 142 28.53 -26.42 38.35
C LYS A 142 27.89 -27.27 39.45
N ASP A 143 26.68 -27.76 39.23
CA ASP A 143 25.96 -28.61 40.20
C ASP A 143 26.63 -29.99 40.34
N ALA A 144 27.21 -30.55 39.26
CA ALA A 144 27.98 -31.80 39.32
C ALA A 144 29.29 -31.68 40.12
N LYS A 145 29.98 -30.54 40.04
CA LYS A 145 31.22 -30.27 40.80
C LYS A 145 31.00 -30.06 42.29
N THR A 146 29.88 -29.50 42.70
CA THR A 146 29.51 -29.28 44.12
C THR A 146 29.15 -30.59 44.83
N GLN A 147 28.64 -31.62 44.13
CA GLN A 147 28.32 -32.92 44.73
C GLN A 147 29.55 -33.81 45.00
N ASP A 148 30.65 -33.65 44.23
CA ASP A 148 31.89 -34.39 44.45
C ASP A 148 32.73 -33.84 45.62
N GLU A 149 32.57 -32.59 46.04
CA GLU A 149 33.26 -31.99 47.18
C GLU A 149 32.61 -32.30 48.54
N GLU A 150 31.34 -32.74 48.60
CA GLU A 150 30.65 -33.12 49.84
C GLU A 150 30.87 -34.60 50.25
N GLN A 151 31.53 -35.43 49.45
CA GLN A 151 31.78 -36.87 49.76
C GLN A 151 33.22 -37.18 50.20
N ASN A 152 34.06 -36.18 50.52
CA ASN A 152 35.40 -36.35 51.07
C ASN A 152 35.49 -35.69 52.50
#